data_4b807667f5a705eccfaf804b388853dd
#
_entry.id   4b807667f5a705eccfaf804b388853dd
#
_cell.length_a   1.000
_cell.length_b   1.000
_cell.length_c   1.000
_cell.angle_alpha   90.00
_cell.angle_beta   90.00
_cell.angle_gamma   90.00
#
_symmetry.space_group_name_H-M   'P 1'
#
loop_
_entity.id
_entity.type
_entity.pdbx_description
1 polymer ?
#
loop_
_entity_poly.entity_id
_entity_poly.type
_entity_poly.pdbx_seq_one_letter_code
_entity_poly.pdbx_strand_id
1 'polypeptide(L)'
;MFTGIFKKNINSKTNTVVSTLSLLRNHNLIDKNKRYKIIVNKRIPVFAGLGGGTGNAATIIKYFLKKKLSPKLLDIFENKIGSDLRLFFFNHSFQENLKKIKGFRKKYKFYFLLVYPNIKSSTKEVYSNVKRFNSPLKIDPSKINSKKEYNKFLINEANDLQKIVEKKHKKIKTILNLIRFQKNCLFSRMTGSGSVCYGAFQNRVSANLAMKVIKKKFPDYWCVLTKSI
;
A
#
# COMPACT_ATOMS: atom_id res chain seq x y z
N MET A 1 -21.31 5.73 2.41
CA MET A 1 -21.24 5.84 3.91
C MET A 1 -19.95 5.22 4.39
N PHE A 2 -19.27 5.86 5.35
CA PHE A 2 -18.06 5.34 5.95
C PHE A 2 -18.29 5.00 7.42
N THR A 3 -17.81 3.83 7.85
CA THR A 3 -17.80 3.35 9.23
C THR A 3 -16.35 2.99 9.63
N GLY A 4 -16.13 2.52 10.87
CA GLY A 4 -14.82 2.09 11.35
C GLY A 4 -13.98 3.21 11.99
N ILE A 5 -12.84 2.79 12.56
CA ILE A 5 -11.99 3.63 13.43
C ILE A 5 -11.38 4.86 12.72
N PHE A 6 -11.17 4.78 11.41
CA PHE A 6 -10.58 5.87 10.61
C PHE A 6 -11.61 6.64 9.77
N LYS A 7 -12.93 6.49 10.00
CA LYS A 7 -13.98 7.18 9.24
C LYS A 7 -13.90 8.70 9.30
N LYS A 8 -13.50 9.26 10.44
CA LYS A 8 -13.44 10.72 10.68
C LYS A 8 -12.46 11.45 9.75
N ASN A 9 -11.51 10.73 9.16
CA ASN A 9 -10.48 11.32 8.29
C ASN A 9 -10.89 11.32 6.80
N ILE A 10 -12.15 11.03 6.47
CA ILE A 10 -12.62 10.92 5.09
C ILE A 10 -13.73 11.96 4.84
N ASN A 11 -13.52 12.78 3.82
CA ASN A 11 -14.57 13.67 3.36
C ASN A 11 -15.66 12.84 2.66
N SER A 12 -16.92 13.00 3.08
CA SER A 12 -18.05 12.24 2.53
C SER A 12 -18.39 12.63 1.07
N LYS A 13 -18.12 13.87 0.67
CA LYS A 13 -18.44 14.40 -0.67
C LYS A 13 -17.29 14.19 -1.67
N THR A 14 -16.03 14.26 -1.20
CA THR A 14 -14.84 14.16 -2.05
C THR A 14 -13.92 13.03 -1.57
N ASN A 15 -14.03 11.88 -2.20
CA ASN A 15 -13.22 10.70 -1.88
C ASN A 15 -13.16 9.75 -3.08
N THR A 16 -12.25 8.78 -3.03
CA THR A 16 -12.03 7.84 -4.12
C THR A 16 -13.26 7.01 -4.50
N VAL A 17 -14.18 6.73 -3.56
CA VAL A 17 -15.42 6.00 -3.86
C VAL A 17 -16.32 6.85 -4.76
N VAL A 18 -16.54 8.12 -4.39
CA VAL A 18 -17.34 9.07 -5.17
C VAL A 18 -16.71 9.29 -6.54
N SER A 19 -15.41 9.56 -6.58
CA SER A 19 -14.68 9.76 -7.84
C SER A 19 -14.78 8.56 -8.77
N THR A 20 -14.69 7.34 -8.22
CA THR A 20 -14.80 6.10 -9.00
C THR A 20 -16.19 5.94 -9.60
N LEU A 21 -17.27 6.16 -8.81
CA LEU A 21 -18.62 6.08 -9.33
C LEU A 21 -18.90 7.14 -10.40
N SER A 22 -18.40 8.37 -10.21
CA SER A 22 -18.52 9.43 -11.21
C SER A 22 -17.82 9.04 -12.53
N LEU A 23 -16.61 8.49 -12.46
CA LEU A 23 -15.89 8.01 -13.65
C LEU A 23 -16.65 6.88 -14.35
N LEU A 24 -17.15 5.90 -13.59
CA LEU A 24 -17.95 4.80 -14.17
C LEU A 24 -19.19 5.30 -14.90
N ARG A 25 -19.89 6.31 -14.35
CA ARG A 25 -21.05 6.93 -14.98
C ARG A 25 -20.68 7.75 -16.22
N ASN A 26 -19.65 8.58 -16.12
CA ASN A 26 -19.24 9.47 -17.22
C ASN A 26 -18.77 8.68 -18.45
N HIS A 27 -18.25 7.47 -18.24
CA HIS A 27 -17.86 6.57 -19.34
C HIS A 27 -18.92 5.52 -19.70
N ASN A 28 -20.17 5.70 -19.25
CA ASN A 28 -21.31 4.79 -19.54
C ASN A 28 -21.02 3.32 -19.16
N LEU A 29 -20.20 3.09 -18.14
CA LEU A 29 -19.84 1.75 -17.65
C LEU A 29 -20.82 1.21 -16.63
N ILE A 30 -21.65 2.09 -16.07
CA ILE A 30 -22.78 1.76 -15.18
C ILE A 30 -23.95 2.69 -15.52
N ASP A 31 -25.16 2.25 -15.18
CA ASP A 31 -26.37 3.00 -15.39
C ASP A 31 -26.33 4.33 -14.60
N LYS A 32 -26.54 5.45 -15.30
CA LYS A 32 -26.50 6.81 -14.74
C LYS A 32 -27.65 7.06 -13.77
N ASN A 33 -28.81 6.43 -13.98
CA ASN A 33 -30.02 6.65 -13.22
C ASN A 33 -30.09 5.78 -11.96
N LYS A 34 -29.29 4.71 -11.89
CA LYS A 34 -29.24 3.84 -10.72
C LYS A 34 -28.50 4.50 -9.56
N ARG A 35 -29.11 4.42 -8.37
CA ARG A 35 -28.49 4.83 -7.11
C ARG A 35 -27.84 3.63 -6.43
N TYR A 36 -26.63 3.82 -5.88
CA TYR A 36 -25.89 2.76 -5.20
C TYR A 36 -25.62 3.18 -3.76
N LYS A 37 -25.89 2.29 -2.82
CA LYS A 37 -25.49 2.44 -1.42
C LYS A 37 -24.19 1.64 -1.20
N ILE A 38 -23.08 2.34 -1.00
CA ILE A 38 -21.77 1.74 -0.72
C ILE A 38 -21.40 2.03 0.73
N ILE A 39 -21.12 0.97 1.49
CA ILE A 39 -20.69 1.05 2.88
C ILE A 39 -19.22 0.61 2.94
N VAL A 40 -18.34 1.49 3.42
CA VAL A 40 -16.91 1.21 3.59
C VAL A 40 -16.58 1.21 5.07
N ASN A 41 -16.21 0.04 5.61
CA ASN A 41 -15.68 -0.07 6.96
C ASN A 41 -14.18 0.27 6.95
N LYS A 42 -13.83 1.49 7.37
CA LYS A 42 -12.47 2.02 7.31
C LYS A 42 -11.64 1.57 8.50
N ARG A 43 -10.94 0.46 8.33
CA ARG A 43 -10.02 -0.14 9.33
C ARG A 43 -8.54 0.17 9.06
N ILE A 44 -8.23 0.72 7.88
CA ILE A 44 -6.87 1.08 7.46
C ILE A 44 -6.71 2.59 7.61
N PRO A 45 -5.62 3.09 8.22
CA PRO A 45 -5.37 4.52 8.35
C PRO A 45 -5.32 5.22 6.99
N VAL A 46 -5.73 6.48 6.96
CA VAL A 46 -5.58 7.35 5.78
C VAL A 46 -4.28 8.14 5.86
N PHE A 47 -3.74 8.55 4.71
CA PHE A 47 -2.44 9.23 4.61
C PHE A 47 -1.29 8.43 5.25
N ALA A 48 -1.32 7.11 5.03
CA ALA A 48 -0.44 6.15 5.67
C ALA A 48 0.40 5.30 4.69
N GLY A 49 0.35 5.61 3.39
CA GLY A 49 1.11 4.89 2.35
C GLY A 49 0.60 3.47 2.05
N LEU A 50 -0.64 3.13 2.43
CA LEU A 50 -1.21 1.78 2.25
C LEU A 50 -2.17 1.63 1.06
N GLY A 51 -2.34 2.67 0.24
CA GLY A 51 -3.20 2.63 -0.94
C GLY A 51 -4.69 2.33 -0.67
N GLY A 52 -5.16 2.54 0.57
CA GLY A 52 -6.51 2.11 0.98
C GLY A 52 -7.66 2.77 0.22
N GLY A 53 -7.48 4.01 -0.27
CA GLY A 53 -8.44 4.69 -1.16
C GLY A 53 -8.47 4.04 -2.54
N THR A 54 -7.31 3.81 -3.11
CA THR A 54 -7.12 3.16 -4.42
C THR A 54 -7.65 1.72 -4.40
N GLY A 55 -7.44 1.00 -3.29
CA GLY A 55 -8.00 -0.35 -3.11
C GLY A 55 -9.54 -0.37 -3.09
N ASN A 56 -10.18 0.64 -2.44
CA ASN A 56 -11.64 0.78 -2.50
C ASN A 56 -12.11 1.02 -3.94
N ALA A 57 -11.43 1.90 -4.69
CA ALA A 57 -11.74 2.17 -6.09
C ALA A 57 -11.62 0.91 -6.95
N ALA A 58 -10.52 0.17 -6.82
CA ALA A 58 -10.31 -1.07 -7.55
C ALA A 58 -11.40 -2.11 -7.23
N THR A 59 -11.82 -2.20 -5.97
CA THR A 59 -12.91 -3.11 -5.54
C THR A 59 -14.23 -2.73 -6.21
N ILE A 60 -14.57 -1.44 -6.27
CA ILE A 60 -15.77 -0.94 -6.92
C ILE A 60 -15.71 -1.24 -8.42
N ILE A 61 -14.60 -0.96 -9.07
CA ILE A 61 -14.41 -1.25 -10.49
C ILE A 61 -14.60 -2.74 -10.77
N LYS A 62 -13.96 -3.62 -9.99
CA LYS A 62 -14.11 -5.07 -10.12
C LYS A 62 -15.55 -5.56 -9.92
N TYR A 63 -16.28 -4.92 -9.00
CA TYR A 63 -17.67 -5.27 -8.72
C TYR A 63 -18.59 -4.97 -9.90
N PHE A 64 -18.46 -3.79 -10.48
CA PHE A 64 -19.32 -3.37 -11.59
C PHE A 64 -18.87 -3.92 -12.95
N LEU A 65 -17.56 -4.07 -13.15
CA LEU A 65 -16.98 -4.49 -14.41
C LEU A 65 -16.45 -5.92 -14.29
N LYS A 66 -17.21 -6.87 -14.78
CA LYS A 66 -16.76 -8.28 -14.90
C LYS A 66 -15.57 -8.43 -15.85
N LYS A 67 -15.38 -7.47 -16.78
CA LYS A 67 -14.27 -7.40 -17.74
C LYS A 67 -13.22 -6.39 -17.27
N LYS A 68 -11.96 -6.60 -17.67
CA LYS A 68 -10.89 -5.62 -17.42
C LYS A 68 -11.19 -4.32 -18.17
N LEU A 69 -10.84 -3.18 -17.56
CA LEU A 69 -10.82 -1.89 -18.25
C LEU A 69 -9.87 -1.96 -19.45
N SER A 70 -10.24 -1.30 -20.55
CA SER A 70 -9.30 -1.08 -21.65
C SER A 70 -8.09 -0.25 -21.15
N PRO A 71 -6.91 -0.39 -21.75
CA PRO A 71 -5.73 0.39 -21.35
C PRO A 71 -6.01 1.90 -21.30
N LYS A 72 -6.73 2.45 -22.27
CA LYS A 72 -7.10 3.87 -22.35
C LYS A 72 -7.99 4.30 -21.16
N LEU A 73 -9.00 3.51 -20.83
CA LEU A 73 -9.85 3.80 -19.68
C LEU A 73 -9.09 3.67 -18.36
N LEU A 74 -8.22 2.67 -18.25
CA LEU A 74 -7.40 2.48 -17.07
C LEU A 74 -6.49 3.69 -16.83
N ASP A 75 -5.86 4.25 -17.87
CA ASP A 75 -5.05 5.47 -17.78
C ASP A 75 -5.87 6.67 -17.26
N ILE A 76 -7.11 6.83 -17.74
CA ILE A 76 -8.02 7.89 -17.27
C ILE A 76 -8.34 7.71 -15.78
N PHE A 77 -8.63 6.48 -15.37
CA PHE A 77 -8.94 6.18 -13.96
C PHE A 77 -7.73 6.37 -13.05
N GLU A 78 -6.52 5.96 -13.49
CA GLU A 78 -5.27 6.17 -12.75
C GLU A 78 -4.98 7.65 -12.52
N ASN A 79 -5.14 8.49 -13.54
CA ASN A 79 -4.91 9.92 -13.43
C ASN A 79 -5.84 10.61 -12.40
N LYS A 80 -7.06 10.09 -12.19
CA LYS A 80 -8.05 10.68 -11.27
C LYS A 80 -8.05 10.04 -9.89
N ILE A 81 -7.71 8.76 -9.78
CA ILE A 81 -7.79 7.97 -8.53
C ILE A 81 -6.42 7.83 -7.89
N GLY A 82 -5.38 7.55 -8.68
CA GLY A 82 -4.00 7.36 -8.23
C GLY A 82 -3.25 6.33 -9.06
N SER A 83 -1.96 6.57 -9.23
CA SER A 83 -1.04 5.78 -10.06
C SER A 83 -0.92 4.30 -9.68
N ASP A 84 -1.24 3.98 -8.42
CA ASP A 84 -1.18 2.61 -7.92
C ASP A 84 -2.41 1.77 -8.29
N LEU A 85 -3.42 2.35 -8.97
CA LEU A 85 -4.68 1.65 -9.24
C LEU A 85 -4.46 0.34 -10.00
N ARG A 86 -3.58 0.35 -10.99
CA ARG A 86 -3.24 -0.79 -11.83
C ARG A 86 -2.72 -1.98 -11.02
N LEU A 87 -1.94 -1.74 -9.96
CA LEU A 87 -1.41 -2.79 -9.08
C LEU A 87 -2.52 -3.60 -8.39
N PHE A 88 -3.64 -2.96 -8.07
CA PHE A 88 -4.77 -3.64 -7.39
C PHE A 88 -5.53 -4.63 -8.26
N PHE A 89 -5.22 -4.70 -9.56
CA PHE A 89 -5.76 -5.74 -10.46
C PHE A 89 -4.86 -6.97 -10.56
N PHE A 90 -3.69 -6.96 -9.89
CA PHE A 90 -2.75 -8.07 -9.81
C PHE A 90 -2.61 -8.54 -8.36
N ASN A 91 -2.40 -9.84 -8.16
CA ASN A 91 -2.22 -10.38 -6.81
C ASN A 91 -0.76 -10.24 -6.34
N HIS A 92 0.20 -10.60 -7.20
CA HIS A 92 1.63 -10.63 -6.89
C HIS A 92 2.39 -10.07 -8.08
N SER A 93 2.81 -8.84 -7.98
CA SER A 93 3.41 -8.12 -9.12
C SER A 93 4.32 -7.01 -8.66
N PHE A 94 5.11 -6.51 -9.57
CA PHE A 94 5.81 -5.25 -9.40
C PHE A 94 5.53 -4.32 -10.58
N GLN A 95 5.58 -3.04 -10.32
CA GLN A 95 5.38 -2.00 -11.31
C GLN A 95 6.75 -1.52 -11.81
N GLU A 96 7.06 -1.86 -13.06
CA GLU A 96 8.33 -1.48 -13.69
C GLU A 96 8.33 0.03 -14.03
N ASN A 97 7.19 0.52 -14.47
CA ASN A 97 6.90 1.94 -14.67
C ASN A 97 5.38 2.16 -14.58
N LEU A 98 4.91 3.41 -14.72
CA LEU A 98 3.49 3.76 -14.55
C LEU A 98 2.54 2.91 -15.41
N LYS A 99 2.98 2.40 -16.55
CA LYS A 99 2.14 1.64 -17.49
C LYS A 99 2.40 0.14 -17.49
N LYS A 100 3.54 -0.31 -16.97
CA LYS A 100 3.98 -1.70 -17.10
C LYS A 100 4.08 -2.39 -15.76
N ILE A 101 3.24 -3.40 -15.59
CA ILE A 101 3.22 -4.28 -14.43
C ILE A 101 3.60 -5.69 -14.88
N LYS A 102 4.49 -6.31 -14.13
CA LYS A 102 4.89 -7.70 -14.31
C LYS A 102 4.46 -8.53 -13.10
N GLY A 103 3.79 -9.64 -13.35
CA GLY A 103 3.45 -10.61 -12.31
C GLY A 103 4.64 -11.49 -11.96
N PHE A 104 4.76 -11.88 -10.70
CA PHE A 104 5.72 -12.91 -10.30
C PHE A 104 5.21 -14.30 -10.69
N ARG A 105 6.10 -15.14 -11.21
CA ARG A 105 5.78 -16.54 -11.54
C ARG A 105 5.49 -17.37 -10.30
N LYS A 106 6.30 -17.20 -9.24
CA LYS A 106 6.15 -17.89 -7.96
C LYS A 106 5.67 -16.95 -6.88
N LYS A 107 4.80 -17.44 -6.03
CA LYS A 107 4.28 -16.73 -4.87
C LYS A 107 4.95 -17.26 -3.61
N TYR A 108 5.59 -16.35 -2.86
CA TYR A 108 6.23 -16.69 -1.60
C TYR A 108 5.45 -16.06 -0.45
N LYS A 109 5.13 -16.86 0.54
CA LYS A 109 4.36 -16.43 1.70
C LYS A 109 5.24 -15.70 2.70
N PHE A 110 4.84 -14.48 3.04
CA PHE A 110 5.42 -13.66 4.09
C PHE A 110 4.34 -13.21 5.06
N TYR A 111 4.76 -12.92 6.28
CA TYR A 111 3.92 -12.27 7.28
C TYR A 111 4.45 -10.86 7.51
N PHE A 112 3.55 -9.91 7.60
CA PHE A 112 3.90 -8.52 7.78
C PHE A 112 3.30 -7.98 9.08
N LEU A 113 4.15 -7.33 9.87
CA LEU A 113 3.70 -6.44 10.93
C LEU A 113 3.63 -5.04 10.35
N LEU A 114 2.45 -4.44 10.36
CA LEU A 114 2.23 -3.05 9.97
C LEU A 114 2.06 -2.20 11.24
N VAL A 115 2.74 -1.06 11.30
CA VAL A 115 2.72 -0.12 12.44
C VAL A 115 2.47 1.29 11.93
N TYR A 116 1.38 1.92 12.33
CA TYR A 116 1.07 3.31 12.01
C TYR A 116 1.29 4.19 13.24
N PRO A 117 2.24 5.11 13.19
CA PRO A 117 2.63 5.95 14.34
C PRO A 117 1.75 7.20 14.54
N ASN A 118 0.54 7.24 13.97
CA ASN A 118 -0.37 8.38 13.97
C ASN A 118 0.21 9.65 13.32
N ILE A 119 1.19 9.50 12.42
CA ILE A 119 1.78 10.59 11.64
C ILE A 119 1.15 10.60 10.26
N LYS A 120 0.53 11.70 9.87
CA LYS A 120 0.03 11.90 8.50
C LYS A 120 1.19 12.29 7.61
N SER A 121 1.38 11.58 6.49
CA SER A 121 2.40 11.88 5.49
C SER A 121 1.74 12.35 4.19
N SER A 122 2.11 13.53 3.72
CA SER A 122 1.64 14.07 2.44
C SER A 122 2.48 13.51 1.30
N THR A 123 1.86 12.71 0.43
CA THR A 123 2.54 12.16 -0.75
C THR A 123 3.17 13.29 -1.59
N LYS A 124 2.43 14.37 -1.84
CA LYS A 124 2.92 15.53 -2.61
C LYS A 124 4.17 16.14 -1.99
N GLU A 125 4.14 16.38 -0.68
CA GLU A 125 5.28 16.96 0.05
C GLU A 125 6.49 16.02 0.05
N VAL A 126 6.29 14.72 0.25
CA VAL A 126 7.39 13.76 0.25
C VAL A 126 8.07 13.71 -1.12
N TYR A 127 7.28 13.62 -2.20
CA TYR A 127 7.83 13.60 -3.56
C TYR A 127 8.52 14.92 -3.94
N SER A 128 8.02 16.09 -3.53
CA SER A 128 8.67 17.36 -3.81
C SER A 128 10.03 17.53 -3.13
N ASN A 129 10.33 16.73 -2.11
CA ASN A 129 11.62 16.73 -1.41
C ASN A 129 12.60 15.67 -1.94
N VAL A 130 12.24 14.90 -2.96
CA VAL A 130 13.14 13.93 -3.58
C VAL A 130 14.14 14.67 -4.47
N LYS A 131 15.41 14.64 -4.08
CA LYS A 131 16.49 15.22 -4.89
C LYS A 131 17.02 14.24 -5.94
N ARG A 132 17.05 12.95 -5.61
CA ARG A 132 17.57 11.88 -6.47
C ARG A 132 16.91 10.56 -6.11
N PHE A 133 16.52 9.78 -7.11
CA PHE A 133 16.10 8.38 -6.95
C PHE A 133 17.29 7.44 -7.06
N ASN A 134 17.18 6.27 -6.46
CA ASN A 134 18.13 5.19 -6.68
C ASN A 134 18.13 4.77 -8.15
N SER A 135 19.23 4.14 -8.57
CA SER A 135 19.32 3.58 -9.93
C SER A 135 18.22 2.55 -10.16
N PRO A 136 17.70 2.45 -11.40
CA PRO A 136 16.72 1.42 -11.74
C PRO A 136 17.21 0.01 -11.41
N LEU A 137 16.29 -0.90 -11.17
CA LEU A 137 16.60 -2.32 -10.94
C LEU A 137 17.40 -2.90 -12.12
N LYS A 138 18.54 -3.54 -11.80
CA LYS A 138 19.37 -4.21 -12.80
C LYS A 138 18.84 -5.59 -13.19
N ILE A 139 17.98 -6.18 -12.37
CA ILE A 139 17.40 -7.51 -12.58
C ILE A 139 15.88 -7.40 -12.77
N ASP A 140 15.32 -8.34 -13.53
CA ASP A 140 13.87 -8.50 -13.63
C ASP A 140 13.36 -9.38 -12.48
N PRO A 141 12.67 -8.81 -11.47
CA PRO A 141 12.24 -9.59 -10.32
C PRO A 141 11.25 -10.71 -10.66
N SER A 142 10.54 -10.61 -11.79
CA SER A 142 9.60 -11.65 -12.24
C SER A 142 10.29 -12.97 -12.60
N LYS A 143 11.59 -12.92 -12.89
CA LYS A 143 12.40 -14.09 -13.24
C LYS A 143 12.96 -14.85 -12.04
N ILE A 144 12.81 -14.32 -10.82
CA ILE A 144 13.31 -14.96 -9.60
C ILE A 144 12.50 -16.22 -9.31
N ASN A 145 13.19 -17.36 -9.24
CA ASN A 145 12.55 -18.68 -9.14
C ASN A 145 12.72 -19.37 -7.78
N SER A 146 13.57 -18.86 -6.89
CA SER A 146 13.80 -19.43 -5.58
C SER A 146 13.40 -18.46 -4.45
N LYS A 147 12.93 -19.01 -3.33
CA LYS A 147 12.59 -18.23 -2.13
C LYS A 147 13.84 -17.52 -1.56
N LYS A 148 15.01 -18.15 -1.64
CA LYS A 148 16.27 -17.60 -1.15
C LYS A 148 16.66 -16.35 -1.94
N GLU A 149 16.61 -16.42 -3.28
CA GLU A 149 16.89 -15.26 -4.15
C GLU A 149 15.86 -14.16 -3.96
N TYR A 150 14.57 -14.52 -3.84
CA TYR A 150 13.50 -13.55 -3.60
C TYR A 150 13.68 -12.81 -2.27
N ASN A 151 14.05 -13.53 -1.20
CA ASN A 151 14.38 -12.91 0.08
C ASN A 151 15.56 -11.96 -0.06
N LYS A 152 16.66 -12.40 -0.73
CA LYS A 152 17.86 -11.58 -0.96
C LYS A 152 17.51 -10.32 -1.75
N PHE A 153 16.70 -10.47 -2.81
CA PHE A 153 16.20 -9.34 -3.60
C PHE A 153 15.44 -8.37 -2.68
N LEU A 154 14.42 -8.82 -1.96
CA LEU A 154 13.62 -7.96 -1.09
C LEU A 154 14.44 -7.30 0.02
N ILE A 155 15.45 -7.97 0.60
CA ILE A 155 16.31 -7.42 1.65
C ILE A 155 17.17 -6.27 1.11
N ASN A 156 17.62 -6.36 -0.13
CA ASN A 156 18.52 -5.38 -0.74
C ASN A 156 17.79 -4.14 -1.29
N GLU A 157 16.46 -4.25 -1.52
CA GLU A 157 15.70 -3.12 -2.01
C GLU A 157 15.48 -2.07 -0.92
N ALA A 158 15.25 -0.84 -1.34
CA ALA A 158 14.99 0.31 -0.46
C ALA A 158 13.73 1.07 -0.88
N ASN A 159 13.24 1.92 0.00
CA ASN A 159 12.23 2.92 -0.32
C ASN A 159 12.90 4.30 -0.35
N ASP A 160 13.04 4.90 -1.53
CA ASP A 160 13.69 6.18 -1.73
C ASP A 160 13.05 7.32 -0.93
N LEU A 161 11.75 7.21 -0.67
CA LEU A 161 10.99 8.20 0.08
C LEU A 161 11.22 8.11 1.59
N GLN A 162 11.72 6.97 2.09
CA GLN A 162 11.84 6.71 3.52
C GLN A 162 12.78 7.69 4.22
N LYS A 163 13.96 7.96 3.67
CA LYS A 163 14.94 8.88 4.26
C LYS A 163 14.39 10.31 4.43
N ILE A 164 13.52 10.73 3.52
CA ILE A 164 12.88 12.05 3.56
C ILE A 164 11.95 12.13 4.76
N VAL A 165 11.11 11.11 4.93
CA VAL A 165 10.14 11.04 6.03
C VAL A 165 10.85 10.84 7.37
N GLU A 166 11.92 10.03 7.43
CA GLU A 166 12.74 9.85 8.64
C GLU A 166 13.41 11.15 9.10
N LYS A 167 13.89 11.98 8.15
CA LYS A 167 14.47 13.29 8.45
C LYS A 167 13.47 14.21 9.13
N LYS A 168 12.23 14.23 8.65
CA LYS A 168 11.14 15.03 9.20
C LYS A 168 10.59 14.44 10.49
N HIS A 169 10.52 13.12 10.60
CA HIS A 169 9.90 12.40 11.70
C HIS A 169 10.82 11.29 12.24
N LYS A 170 11.72 11.65 13.15
CA LYS A 170 12.70 10.73 13.78
C LYS A 170 12.07 9.45 14.35
N LYS A 171 10.79 9.52 14.80
CA LYS A 171 10.04 8.35 15.30
C LYS A 171 9.94 7.22 14.26
N ILE A 172 9.88 7.54 12.96
CA ILE A 172 9.85 6.51 11.89
C ILE A 172 11.09 5.63 11.96
N LYS A 173 12.30 6.23 12.03
CA LYS A 173 13.56 5.50 12.17
C LYS A 173 13.58 4.63 13.44
N THR A 174 13.09 5.17 14.56
CA THR A 174 13.01 4.42 15.83
C THR A 174 12.13 3.17 15.69
N ILE A 175 10.96 3.30 15.06
CA ILE A 175 10.03 2.18 14.85
C ILE A 175 10.65 1.14 13.92
N LEU A 176 11.22 1.57 12.81
CA LEU A 176 11.86 0.67 11.83
C LEU A 176 13.01 -0.11 12.47
N ASN A 177 13.87 0.53 13.25
CA ASN A 177 14.93 -0.14 14.00
C ASN A 177 14.36 -1.15 15.00
N LEU A 178 13.34 -0.74 15.78
CA LEU A 178 12.72 -1.64 16.74
C LEU A 178 12.11 -2.88 16.07
N ILE A 179 11.48 -2.74 14.90
CA ILE A 179 10.97 -3.86 14.12
C ILE A 179 12.12 -4.71 13.57
N ARG A 180 13.17 -4.06 13.03
CA ARG A 180 14.30 -4.74 12.39
C ARG A 180 15.05 -5.66 13.34
N PHE A 181 15.18 -5.27 14.60
CA PHE A 181 15.86 -6.05 15.64
C PHE A 181 15.01 -7.17 16.25
N GLN A 182 13.77 -7.34 15.82
CA GLN A 182 12.97 -8.48 16.28
C GLN A 182 13.43 -9.80 15.65
N LYS A 183 13.37 -10.87 16.43
CA LYS A 183 13.78 -12.23 15.98
C LYS A 183 13.09 -12.62 14.69
N ASN A 184 13.84 -13.12 13.72
CA ASN A 184 13.35 -13.55 12.40
C ASN A 184 12.71 -12.45 11.55
N CYS A 185 12.98 -11.18 11.83
CA CYS A 185 12.66 -10.09 10.92
C CYS A 185 13.63 -10.11 9.74
N LEU A 186 13.11 -10.27 8.53
CA LEU A 186 13.90 -10.25 7.31
C LEU A 186 14.36 -8.84 6.97
N PHE A 187 13.44 -7.90 7.03
CA PHE A 187 13.70 -6.48 6.81
C PHE A 187 12.55 -5.63 7.38
N SER A 188 12.82 -4.35 7.60
CA SER A 188 11.81 -3.34 7.94
C SER A 188 11.91 -2.15 7.01
N ARG A 189 10.77 -1.59 6.61
CA ARG A 189 10.66 -0.41 5.73
C ARG A 189 9.40 0.39 5.98
N MET A 190 9.39 1.59 5.45
CA MET A 190 8.18 2.40 5.35
C MET A 190 7.43 2.05 4.06
N THR A 191 6.09 2.10 4.08
CA THR A 191 5.26 1.85 2.90
C THR A 191 5.09 3.12 2.06
N GLY A 192 5.35 3.06 0.76
CA GLY A 192 5.15 4.18 -0.16
C GLY A 192 5.70 5.50 0.39
N SER A 193 4.89 6.56 0.39
CA SER A 193 5.22 7.87 0.96
C SER A 193 5.04 7.96 2.47
N GLY A 194 4.74 6.87 3.14
CA GLY A 194 4.59 6.78 4.59
C GLY A 194 3.19 7.13 5.09
N SER A 195 3.01 7.06 6.37
CA SER A 195 3.99 6.85 7.43
C SER A 195 4.01 5.43 8.03
N VAL A 196 3.22 4.49 7.49
CA VAL A 196 3.24 3.13 8.03
C VAL A 196 4.63 2.52 7.86
N CYS A 197 5.17 2.03 8.98
CA CYS A 197 6.34 1.17 9.03
C CYS A 197 5.90 -0.29 8.97
N TYR A 198 6.67 -1.13 8.30
CA TYR A 198 6.39 -2.56 8.30
C TYR A 198 7.65 -3.39 8.46
N GLY A 199 7.47 -4.57 9.03
CA GLY A 199 8.48 -5.63 9.04
C GLY A 199 7.97 -6.86 8.32
N ALA A 200 8.85 -7.51 7.55
CA ALA A 200 8.58 -8.79 6.90
C ALA A 200 9.18 -9.93 7.72
N PHE A 201 8.39 -10.98 7.93
CA PHE A 201 8.76 -12.15 8.71
C PHE A 201 8.46 -13.43 7.95
N GLN A 202 9.26 -14.47 8.19
CA GLN A 202 9.06 -15.78 7.58
C GLN A 202 7.85 -16.53 8.17
N ASN A 203 7.52 -16.28 9.42
CA ASN A 203 6.43 -16.96 10.12
C ASN A 203 5.58 -16.01 10.97
N ARG A 204 4.35 -16.44 11.24
CA ARG A 204 3.36 -15.66 11.98
C ARG A 204 3.72 -15.47 13.45
N VAL A 205 4.39 -16.44 14.05
CA VAL A 205 4.75 -16.41 15.48
C VAL A 205 5.70 -15.27 15.75
N SER A 206 6.79 -15.16 14.97
CA SER A 206 7.77 -14.06 15.08
C SER A 206 7.14 -12.70 14.84
N ALA A 207 6.28 -12.57 13.83
CA ALA A 207 5.55 -11.34 13.56
C ALA A 207 4.63 -10.94 14.74
N ASN A 208 4.00 -11.93 15.39
CA ASN A 208 3.13 -11.68 16.55
C ASN A 208 3.93 -11.27 17.79
N LEU A 209 5.06 -11.89 18.05
CA LEU A 209 5.97 -11.49 19.13
C LEU A 209 6.48 -10.06 18.92
N ALA A 210 6.89 -9.74 17.70
CA ALA A 210 7.27 -8.37 17.33
C ALA A 210 6.14 -7.37 17.59
N MET A 211 4.90 -7.72 17.22
CA MET A 211 3.74 -6.85 17.49
C MET A 211 3.54 -6.61 18.99
N LYS A 212 3.71 -7.62 19.84
CA LYS A 212 3.60 -7.47 21.31
C LYS A 212 4.64 -6.48 21.83
N VAL A 213 5.90 -6.57 21.37
CA VAL A 213 6.97 -5.64 21.75
C VAL A 213 6.64 -4.21 21.33
N ILE A 214 6.20 -4.02 20.07
CA ILE A 214 5.81 -2.69 19.57
C ILE A 214 4.65 -2.11 20.38
N LYS A 215 3.60 -2.89 20.63
CA LYS A 215 2.43 -2.43 21.41
C LYS A 215 2.75 -2.12 22.87
N LYS A 216 3.68 -2.86 23.48
CA LYS A 216 4.16 -2.55 24.83
C LYS A 216 4.85 -1.18 24.87
N LYS A 217 5.66 -0.85 23.86
CA LYS A 217 6.39 0.42 23.79
C LYS A 217 5.55 1.59 23.28
N PHE A 218 4.58 1.31 22.40
CA PHE A 218 3.72 2.31 21.76
C PHE A 218 2.25 1.82 21.75
N PRO A 219 1.55 1.86 22.88
CA PRO A 219 0.21 1.31 23.04
C PRO A 219 -0.82 1.95 22.09
N ASP A 220 -0.68 3.24 21.80
CA ASP A 220 -1.60 4.02 20.98
C ASP A 220 -1.38 3.85 19.47
N TYR A 221 -0.33 3.11 19.04
CA TYR A 221 -0.11 2.91 17.64
C TYR A 221 -1.02 1.81 17.06
N TRP A 222 -1.56 2.09 15.89
CA TRP A 222 -2.27 1.05 15.16
C TRP A 222 -1.28 0.01 14.64
N CYS A 223 -1.50 -1.23 15.06
CA CYS A 223 -0.67 -2.36 14.69
C CYS A 223 -1.54 -3.49 14.14
N VAL A 224 -1.18 -4.05 13.00
CA VAL A 224 -1.89 -5.17 12.37
C VAL A 224 -0.91 -6.18 11.80
N LEU A 225 -1.24 -7.46 11.98
CA LEU A 225 -0.58 -8.55 11.27
C LEU A 225 -1.36 -8.89 10.00
N THR A 226 -0.62 -9.04 8.91
CA THR A 226 -1.17 -9.49 7.63
C THR A 226 -0.20 -10.47 6.95
N LYS A 227 -0.61 -11.01 5.82
CA LYS A 227 0.21 -11.92 5.02
C LYS A 227 0.11 -11.55 3.55
N SER A 228 1.13 -11.93 2.76
CA SER A 228 1.04 -11.89 1.29
C SER A 228 -0.06 -12.87 0.81
N ILE A 229 -0.73 -12.52 -0.26
CA ILE A 229 -1.80 -13.29 -0.92
C ILE A 229 -1.27 -14.06 -2.12
#